data_b0ac4bbb676e03e6542452455254f3f3
#
_entry.id   b0ac4bbb676e03e6542452455254f3f3
#
_cell.length_a   1.000
_cell.length_b   1.000
_cell.length_c   1.000
_cell.angle_alpha   90.00
_cell.angle_beta   90.00
_cell.angle_gamma   90.00
#
_symmetry.space_group_name_H-M   'P 1'
#
loop_
_entity.id
_entity.type
_entity.pdbx_description
1 polymer ?
#
loop_
_entity_poly.entity_id
_entity_poly.type
_entity_poly.pdbx_seq_one_letter_code
_entity_poly.pdbx_strand_id
1 'polypeptide(L)'
;MAARYDFIIVGGGSAGCALANRLSADPSTRVLVLEAGRPDYPFDVYIHMPAALAFPIGNRFYDWRYESEPEPFMNGRRIYHARGKVLGGSSSINGQIFQRGNPLDYERWASDPGMETWDYAHCLPYFKKMETCLAAAPDDPFRGHEGPLVLERGPATSPLFTAFFQSVQDAGYELTDDVNGYRQEGFGAFDRTIHRGRRLSAARAYLHPVRHRRNLTVRTRTLVTAIRFEGRRAVGVEIARQGGGTESLDAGEVILCGGSINSPQLLQLSGVGPAGDLGSLGIPVVADLPGVGAHLQDHLEVYIQYRSLQPVSMQPALQKWRRPFIGAAWLFLRRGPGATNHFEGGGFVRSNDDVRYPNLMFHFLPLSVRYDGSAPKGGHGYQVHVGPMYSDARGSVRVVSRDPRVHPALRFNYLSTAQDRREWVEAVRVARRLLNQPGLAPYNGGETSPGSSVESDDEILDWVRRDAETALHPSCTARMGVDEASVLDPVTMRVHGLEGLRVVDASSMPYVTNGNIYAPVMMLAEKSADLILGNTPLPPEPVPFYRHGSGIPGPGGSGPGESGPGGQPPP
;
A
#
# COMPACT_ATOMS: atom_id res chain seq x y z
N MET A 1 41.04 -0.79 8.34
CA MET A 1 39.93 0.15 8.27
C MET A 1 38.68 -0.65 7.90
N ALA A 2 37.57 -0.47 8.63
CA ALA A 2 36.28 -1.06 8.22
C ALA A 2 35.92 -0.53 6.83
N ALA A 3 35.31 -1.38 6.01
CA ALA A 3 34.96 -1.00 4.65
C ALA A 3 33.82 0.04 4.69
N ARG A 4 34.10 1.28 4.28
CA ARG A 4 33.10 2.34 4.16
C ARG A 4 32.20 2.04 2.95
N TYR A 5 30.87 2.12 3.14
CA TYR A 5 29.88 2.08 2.07
C TYR A 5 29.55 3.50 1.58
N ASP A 6 29.24 3.65 0.30
CA ASP A 6 28.74 4.91 -0.22
C ASP A 6 27.31 5.14 0.28
N PHE A 7 26.49 4.08 0.23
CA PHE A 7 25.12 4.10 0.74
C PHE A 7 24.85 2.92 1.70
N ILE A 8 24.26 3.22 2.86
CA ILE A 8 23.62 2.22 3.72
C ILE A 8 22.10 2.43 3.64
N ILE A 9 21.39 1.42 3.12
CA ILE A 9 19.92 1.37 3.06
C ILE A 9 19.42 0.60 4.28
N VAL A 10 18.67 1.27 5.14
CA VAL A 10 18.09 0.69 6.35
C VAL A 10 16.66 0.23 6.07
N GLY A 11 16.47 -1.07 5.93
CA GLY A 11 15.22 -1.74 5.55
C GLY A 11 15.29 -2.30 4.12
N GLY A 12 15.27 -3.64 4.01
CA GLY A 12 15.16 -4.37 2.75
C GLY A 12 13.71 -4.58 2.33
N GLY A 13 12.84 -3.58 2.56
CA GLY A 13 11.42 -3.57 2.20
C GLY A 13 11.19 -3.18 0.74
N SER A 14 9.98 -2.71 0.43
CA SER A 14 9.55 -2.34 -0.91
C SER A 14 10.48 -1.31 -1.54
N ALA A 15 10.60 -0.13 -0.95
CA ALA A 15 11.47 0.95 -1.44
C ALA A 15 12.96 0.56 -1.38
N GLY A 16 13.40 -0.05 -0.28
CA GLY A 16 14.81 -0.42 -0.11
C GLY A 16 15.31 -1.41 -1.17
N CYS A 17 14.47 -2.35 -1.63
CA CYS A 17 14.80 -3.25 -2.73
C CYS A 17 14.96 -2.52 -4.06
N ALA A 18 14.09 -1.53 -4.35
CA ALA A 18 14.19 -0.72 -5.56
C ALA A 18 15.46 0.15 -5.54
N LEU A 19 15.69 0.86 -4.44
CA LEU A 19 16.91 1.67 -4.27
C LEU A 19 18.18 0.82 -4.35
N ALA A 20 18.21 -0.35 -3.71
CA ALA A 20 19.36 -1.26 -3.80
C ALA A 20 19.68 -1.65 -5.24
N ASN A 21 18.66 -1.93 -6.05
CA ASN A 21 18.82 -2.22 -7.46
C ASN A 21 19.41 -1.03 -8.22
N ARG A 22 18.82 0.14 -8.04
CA ARG A 22 19.17 1.36 -8.81
C ARG A 22 20.55 1.89 -8.40
N LEU A 23 20.79 2.06 -7.10
CA LEU A 23 22.04 2.63 -6.60
C LEU A 23 23.26 1.72 -6.82
N SER A 24 23.07 0.40 -6.87
CA SER A 24 24.17 -0.54 -7.18
C SER A 24 24.39 -0.77 -8.68
N ALA A 25 23.70 -0.05 -9.57
CA ALA A 25 23.87 -0.21 -11.00
C ALA A 25 25.28 0.18 -11.47
N ASP A 26 25.84 1.23 -10.89
CA ASP A 26 27.25 1.58 -11.06
C ASP A 26 28.12 0.69 -10.19
N PRO A 27 29.04 -0.12 -10.78
CA PRO A 27 29.93 -1.01 -10.03
C PRO A 27 30.90 -0.30 -9.06
N SER A 28 31.13 1.00 -9.24
CA SER A 28 31.97 1.82 -8.36
C SER A 28 31.25 2.20 -7.05
N THR A 29 29.92 2.20 -7.02
CA THR A 29 29.07 2.58 -5.88
C THR A 29 28.83 1.39 -4.96
N ARG A 30 29.32 1.46 -3.72
CA ARG A 30 29.19 0.40 -2.72
C ARG A 30 27.93 0.56 -1.90
N VAL A 31 27.00 -0.38 -2.04
CA VAL A 31 25.69 -0.36 -1.38
C VAL A 31 25.57 -1.49 -0.37
N LEU A 32 25.13 -1.15 0.85
CA LEU A 32 24.76 -2.10 1.90
C LEU A 32 23.27 -1.98 2.22
N VAL A 33 22.55 -3.09 2.16
CA VAL A 33 21.17 -3.21 2.65
C VAL A 33 21.16 -3.93 3.99
N LEU A 34 20.51 -3.33 4.98
CA LEU A 34 20.33 -3.89 6.32
C LEU A 34 18.86 -4.21 6.55
N GLU A 35 18.51 -5.48 6.66
CA GLU A 35 17.14 -5.97 6.92
C GLU A 35 17.06 -6.65 8.28
N ALA A 36 16.14 -6.17 9.15
CA ALA A 36 15.95 -6.72 10.49
C ALA A 36 15.38 -8.16 10.46
N GLY A 37 14.57 -8.45 9.45
CA GLY A 37 13.90 -9.73 9.27
C GLY A 37 14.77 -10.79 8.62
N ARG A 38 14.14 -11.93 8.39
CA ARG A 38 14.76 -13.11 7.77
C ARG A 38 14.87 -12.95 6.25
N PRO A 39 15.71 -13.79 5.57
CA PRO A 39 15.64 -13.92 4.12
C PRO A 39 14.29 -14.49 3.66
N ASP A 40 13.86 -14.11 2.46
CA ASP A 40 12.72 -14.69 1.74
C ASP A 40 13.15 -15.99 1.03
N TYR A 41 13.42 -17.04 1.78
CA TYR A 41 13.96 -18.29 1.22
C TYR A 41 13.19 -18.80 0.01
N PRO A 42 13.86 -19.35 -1.04
CA PRO A 42 13.18 -19.76 -2.29
C PRO A 42 12.09 -20.82 -2.11
N PHE A 43 12.17 -21.62 -1.03
CA PHE A 43 11.22 -22.67 -0.67
C PHE A 43 10.13 -22.22 0.30
N ASP A 44 10.08 -20.94 0.69
CA ASP A 44 9.14 -20.45 1.68
C ASP A 44 7.72 -20.31 1.08
N VAL A 45 6.91 -21.34 1.32
CA VAL A 45 5.54 -21.43 0.80
C VAL A 45 4.68 -20.26 1.30
N TYR A 46 4.86 -19.83 2.54
CA TYR A 46 4.05 -18.76 3.14
C TYR A 46 4.30 -17.38 2.50
N ILE A 47 5.48 -17.16 1.95
CA ILE A 47 5.78 -15.95 1.19
C ILE A 47 5.34 -16.11 -0.28
N HIS A 48 5.70 -17.25 -0.89
CA HIS A 48 5.66 -17.35 -2.35
C HIS A 48 4.34 -17.86 -2.92
N MET A 49 3.53 -18.61 -2.16
CA MET A 49 2.21 -19.05 -2.58
C MET A 49 1.20 -17.91 -2.40
N PRO A 50 0.58 -17.41 -3.46
CA PRO A 50 -0.33 -16.25 -3.38
C PRO A 50 -1.44 -16.41 -2.34
N ALA A 51 -2.12 -17.57 -2.31
CA ALA A 51 -3.20 -17.81 -1.36
C ALA A 51 -2.75 -17.96 0.11
N ALA A 52 -1.45 -18.04 0.36
CA ALA A 52 -0.91 -18.16 1.71
C ALA A 52 -0.81 -16.83 2.46
N LEU A 53 -1.33 -15.74 1.91
CA LEU A 53 -1.17 -14.36 2.39
C LEU A 53 -1.54 -14.15 3.88
N ALA A 54 -2.47 -14.92 4.45
CA ALA A 54 -2.86 -14.82 5.85
C ALA A 54 -1.89 -15.52 6.82
N PHE A 55 -1.05 -16.47 6.37
CA PHE A 55 -0.17 -17.23 7.26
C PHE A 55 1.01 -16.44 7.85
N PRO A 56 1.62 -15.47 7.14
CA PRO A 56 2.65 -14.62 7.71
C PRO A 56 2.12 -13.65 8.77
N ILE A 57 0.84 -13.25 8.70
CA ILE A 57 0.22 -12.30 9.62
C ILE A 57 0.16 -12.89 11.03
N GLY A 58 0.62 -12.14 12.04
CA GLY A 58 0.74 -12.60 13.42
C GLY A 58 1.92 -13.52 13.70
N ASN A 59 2.62 -14.00 12.67
CA ASN A 59 3.75 -14.90 12.84
C ASN A 59 5.05 -14.12 13.06
N ARG A 60 5.64 -14.23 14.25
CA ARG A 60 6.87 -13.53 14.69
C ARG A 60 8.07 -13.63 13.73
N PHE A 61 8.09 -14.63 12.85
CA PHE A 61 9.19 -14.83 11.89
C PHE A 61 9.03 -14.01 10.61
N TYR A 62 7.83 -13.44 10.38
CA TYR A 62 7.49 -12.68 9.16
C TYR A 62 6.94 -11.30 9.45
N ASP A 63 6.49 -11.07 10.68
CA ASP A 63 5.66 -9.94 11.05
C ASP A 63 6.21 -9.22 12.29
N TRP A 64 6.27 -7.90 12.26
CA TRP A 64 6.61 -7.06 13.39
C TRP A 64 5.56 -7.12 14.51
N ARG A 65 4.30 -7.39 14.16
CA ARG A 65 3.16 -7.53 15.09
C ARG A 65 2.89 -6.25 15.89
N TYR A 66 2.79 -5.13 15.20
CA TYR A 66 2.38 -3.88 15.83
C TYR A 66 0.91 -3.90 16.21
N GLU A 67 0.57 -3.10 17.21
CA GLU A 67 -0.82 -2.77 17.60
C GLU A 67 -0.91 -1.27 17.85
N SER A 68 -2.08 -0.67 17.57
CA SER A 68 -2.34 0.71 17.96
C SER A 68 -2.47 0.83 19.49
N GLU A 69 -2.31 2.04 20.02
CA GLU A 69 -2.85 2.38 21.31
C GLU A 69 -4.38 2.23 21.29
N PRO A 70 -5.05 2.17 22.46
CA PRO A 70 -6.51 2.18 22.48
C PRO A 70 -7.05 3.35 21.67
N GLU A 71 -7.80 3.07 20.60
CA GLU A 71 -8.38 4.08 19.71
C GLU A 71 -9.67 4.64 20.33
N PRO A 72 -9.70 5.94 20.70
CA PRO A 72 -10.81 6.51 21.49
C PRO A 72 -12.17 6.41 20.80
N PHE A 73 -12.19 6.57 19.46
CA PHE A 73 -13.41 6.56 18.67
C PHE A 73 -13.76 5.17 18.11
N MET A 74 -12.97 4.15 18.47
CA MET A 74 -13.16 2.73 18.12
C MET A 74 -13.46 1.88 19.36
N ASN A 75 -14.23 2.42 20.31
CA ASN A 75 -14.57 1.76 21.59
C ASN A 75 -13.34 1.34 22.41
N GLY A 76 -12.25 2.06 22.33
CA GLY A 76 -11.00 1.75 23.02
C GLY A 76 -10.28 0.50 22.50
N ARG A 77 -10.64 0.00 21.31
CA ARG A 77 -9.98 -1.17 20.69
C ARG A 77 -8.53 -0.84 20.35
N ARG A 78 -7.68 -1.85 20.46
CA ARG A 78 -6.37 -1.89 19.82
C ARG A 78 -6.52 -2.55 18.45
N ILE A 79 -5.98 -1.91 17.42
CA ILE A 79 -6.04 -2.42 16.05
C ILE A 79 -4.69 -3.03 15.70
N TYR A 80 -4.73 -4.25 15.20
CA TYR A 80 -3.53 -5.00 14.81
C TYR A 80 -2.97 -4.52 13.48
N HIS A 81 -1.66 -4.19 13.43
CA HIS A 81 -0.96 -3.68 12.25
C HIS A 81 0.18 -4.60 11.82
N ALA A 82 -0.12 -5.56 10.99
CA ALA A 82 0.90 -6.43 10.41
C ALA A 82 1.88 -5.63 9.52
N ARG A 83 3.20 -5.77 9.77
CA ARG A 83 4.26 -5.22 8.92
C ARG A 83 5.32 -6.28 8.66
N GLY A 84 5.74 -6.42 7.39
CA GLY A 84 6.72 -7.43 7.01
C GLY A 84 8.06 -7.27 7.70
N LYS A 85 8.50 -8.32 8.43
CA LYS A 85 9.82 -8.48 9.03
C LYS A 85 10.59 -9.57 8.28
N VAL A 86 10.85 -9.32 7.04
CA VAL A 86 11.43 -10.26 6.07
C VAL A 86 11.94 -9.48 4.86
N LEU A 87 12.92 -10.02 4.14
CA LEU A 87 13.40 -9.41 2.90
C LEU A 87 12.25 -9.21 1.90
N GLY A 88 12.15 -8.03 1.33
CA GLY A 88 10.99 -7.54 0.59
C GLY A 88 9.94 -6.82 1.47
N GLY A 89 10.10 -6.83 2.79
CA GLY A 89 9.21 -6.15 3.74
C GLY A 89 7.76 -6.55 3.57
N SER A 90 6.84 -5.57 3.65
CA SER A 90 5.41 -5.83 3.51
C SER A 90 5.00 -6.34 2.13
N SER A 91 5.79 -6.13 1.06
CA SER A 91 5.51 -6.74 -0.25
C SER A 91 5.62 -8.27 -0.25
N SER A 92 6.33 -8.84 0.74
CA SER A 92 6.43 -10.29 0.92
C SER A 92 5.25 -10.91 1.65
N ILE A 93 4.38 -10.10 2.28
CA ILE A 93 3.22 -10.58 3.06
C ILE A 93 1.89 -9.91 2.73
N ASN A 94 1.86 -8.92 1.83
CA ASN A 94 0.66 -8.17 1.43
C ASN A 94 -0.35 -9.00 0.62
N GLY A 95 -1.51 -8.40 0.32
CA GLY A 95 -2.58 -8.99 -0.51
C GLY A 95 -2.27 -9.07 -2.01
N GLN A 96 -1.10 -8.61 -2.48
CA GLN A 96 -0.64 -8.67 -3.88
C GLN A 96 -1.53 -7.89 -4.87
N ILE A 97 -2.32 -6.96 -4.41
CA ILE A 97 -3.12 -6.06 -5.24
C ILE A 97 -2.22 -4.89 -5.67
N PHE A 98 -2.33 -4.49 -6.93
CA PHE A 98 -1.54 -3.39 -7.48
C PHE A 98 -2.44 -2.24 -7.89
N GLN A 99 -2.32 -1.12 -7.17
CA GLN A 99 -3.08 0.11 -7.41
C GLN A 99 -2.10 1.29 -7.37
N ARG A 100 -2.23 2.22 -8.33
CA ARG A 100 -1.34 3.38 -8.46
C ARG A 100 -1.80 4.60 -7.66
N GLY A 101 -2.99 4.54 -7.05
CA GLY A 101 -3.68 5.72 -6.55
C GLY A 101 -4.51 6.40 -7.65
N ASN A 102 -5.19 7.47 -7.33
CA ASN A 102 -5.87 8.32 -8.31
C ASN A 102 -4.88 9.36 -8.85
N PRO A 103 -4.91 9.72 -10.14
CA PRO A 103 -4.10 10.83 -10.66
C PRO A 103 -4.24 12.12 -9.85
N LEU A 104 -5.44 12.40 -9.32
CA LEU A 104 -5.70 13.57 -8.47
C LEU A 104 -5.01 13.53 -7.09
N ASP A 105 -4.54 12.38 -6.63
CA ASP A 105 -3.70 12.30 -5.44
C ASP A 105 -2.38 13.03 -5.66
N TYR A 106 -1.77 12.83 -6.82
CA TYR A 106 -0.50 13.46 -7.21
C TYR A 106 -0.67 14.94 -7.54
N GLU A 107 -1.79 15.32 -8.16
CA GLU A 107 -2.16 16.73 -8.32
C GLU A 107 -2.31 17.43 -6.96
N ARG A 108 -2.88 16.72 -5.97
CA ARG A 108 -2.96 17.20 -4.60
C ARG A 108 -1.58 17.34 -3.97
N TRP A 109 -0.68 16.35 -4.17
CA TRP A 109 0.70 16.46 -3.69
C TRP A 109 1.39 17.69 -4.26
N ALA A 110 1.26 17.88 -5.58
CA ALA A 110 1.88 19.00 -6.29
C ALA A 110 1.27 20.37 -5.96
N SER A 111 0.08 20.42 -5.35
CA SER A 111 -0.53 21.69 -4.93
C SER A 111 0.12 22.30 -3.69
N ASP A 112 0.89 21.52 -2.93
CA ASP A 112 1.66 22.03 -1.81
C ASP A 112 2.93 22.75 -2.32
N PRO A 113 3.35 23.86 -1.71
CA PRO A 113 4.55 24.59 -2.13
C PRO A 113 5.81 23.72 -2.15
N GLY A 114 6.61 23.83 -3.22
CA GLY A 114 7.85 23.05 -3.40
C GLY A 114 7.64 21.61 -3.85
N MET A 115 6.38 21.22 -4.11
CA MET A 115 6.01 19.86 -4.52
C MET A 115 5.65 19.73 -6.01
N GLU A 116 5.87 20.76 -6.82
CA GLU A 116 5.38 20.90 -8.20
C GLU A 116 5.80 19.74 -9.12
N THR A 117 6.94 19.10 -8.81
CA THR A 117 7.43 17.95 -9.59
C THR A 117 6.83 16.60 -9.15
N TRP A 118 5.86 16.60 -8.24
CA TRP A 118 5.18 15.40 -7.75
C TRP A 118 3.74 15.26 -8.26
N ASP A 119 3.36 16.02 -9.30
CA ASP A 119 2.10 15.84 -10.02
C ASP A 119 2.05 14.50 -10.78
N TYR A 120 0.90 14.17 -11.32
CA TYR A 120 0.73 12.91 -12.04
C TYR A 120 1.62 12.80 -13.28
N ALA A 121 1.78 13.90 -14.03
CA ALA A 121 2.60 13.91 -15.23
C ALA A 121 4.08 13.58 -14.93
N HIS A 122 4.62 14.08 -13.81
CA HIS A 122 6.00 13.76 -13.38
C HIS A 122 6.12 12.39 -12.69
N CYS A 123 5.04 11.84 -12.15
CA CYS A 123 5.04 10.53 -11.50
C CYS A 123 4.80 9.38 -12.48
N LEU A 124 4.03 9.59 -13.54
CA LEU A 124 3.66 8.57 -14.53
C LEU A 124 4.85 7.85 -15.18
N PRO A 125 5.92 8.53 -15.62
CA PRO A 125 7.10 7.86 -16.19
C PRO A 125 7.75 6.86 -15.23
N TYR A 126 7.73 7.14 -13.92
CA TYR A 126 8.26 6.24 -12.89
C TYR A 126 7.34 5.07 -12.59
N PHE A 127 6.01 5.25 -12.70
CA PHE A 127 5.07 4.12 -12.70
C PHE A 127 5.33 3.19 -13.88
N LYS A 128 5.53 3.74 -15.08
CA LYS A 128 5.86 2.95 -16.28
C LYS A 128 7.22 2.27 -16.17
N LYS A 129 8.25 2.97 -15.67
CA LYS A 129 9.62 2.45 -15.46
C LYS A 129 9.67 1.24 -14.52
N MET A 130 8.78 1.17 -13.54
CA MET A 130 8.81 0.08 -12.57
C MET A 130 8.08 -1.19 -13.01
N GLU A 131 7.15 -1.13 -13.98
CA GLU A 131 6.24 -2.22 -14.28
C GLU A 131 6.40 -2.82 -15.67
N THR A 132 6.03 -4.09 -15.77
CA THR A 132 5.68 -4.79 -17.01
C THR A 132 4.25 -5.25 -16.90
N CYS A 133 3.30 -4.50 -17.46
CA CYS A 133 1.87 -4.83 -17.45
C CYS A 133 1.53 -5.77 -18.60
N LEU A 134 1.22 -7.03 -18.29
CA LEU A 134 0.93 -8.04 -19.32
C LEU A 134 -0.46 -7.89 -19.97
N ALA A 135 -1.35 -7.13 -19.33
CA ALA A 135 -2.72 -6.94 -19.82
C ALA A 135 -2.88 -5.69 -20.69
N ALA A 136 -1.91 -4.77 -20.65
CA ALA A 136 -1.99 -3.52 -21.40
C ALA A 136 -1.52 -3.71 -22.85
N ALA A 137 -2.08 -2.91 -23.77
CA ALA A 137 -1.61 -2.82 -25.14
C ALA A 137 -0.18 -2.22 -25.20
N PRO A 138 0.64 -2.59 -26.21
CA PRO A 138 2.03 -2.09 -26.31
C PRO A 138 2.15 -0.57 -26.41
N ASP A 139 1.13 0.10 -26.90
CA ASP A 139 1.03 1.55 -27.09
C ASP A 139 0.19 2.27 -26.03
N ASP A 140 -0.16 1.57 -24.95
CA ASP A 140 -0.91 2.15 -23.84
C ASP A 140 -0.14 3.31 -23.20
N PRO A 141 -0.69 4.54 -23.19
CA PRO A 141 0.03 5.71 -22.67
C PRO A 141 0.23 5.67 -21.16
N PHE A 142 -0.57 4.88 -20.43
CA PHE A 142 -0.52 4.81 -18.97
C PHE A 142 0.37 3.70 -18.45
N ARG A 143 0.63 2.65 -19.24
CA ARG A 143 1.22 1.40 -18.75
C ARG A 143 2.66 1.18 -19.25
N GLY A 144 3.47 0.53 -18.40
CA GLY A 144 4.84 0.16 -18.70
C GLY A 144 4.99 -1.30 -19.15
N HIS A 145 6.04 -1.58 -19.95
CA HIS A 145 6.26 -2.92 -20.52
C HIS A 145 7.66 -3.50 -20.28
N GLU A 146 8.58 -2.72 -19.66
CA GLU A 146 10.00 -3.11 -19.52
C GLU A 146 10.49 -3.09 -18.06
N GLY A 147 9.61 -2.77 -17.12
CA GLY A 147 9.97 -2.69 -15.71
C GLY A 147 10.12 -4.05 -15.05
N PRO A 148 10.84 -4.14 -13.93
CA PRO A 148 11.12 -5.39 -13.24
C PRO A 148 9.89 -6.01 -12.55
N LEU A 149 8.85 -5.21 -12.28
CA LEU A 149 7.63 -5.65 -11.60
C LEU A 149 6.60 -6.12 -12.63
N VAL A 150 6.60 -7.42 -12.92
CA VAL A 150 5.60 -8.02 -13.83
C VAL A 150 4.24 -8.08 -13.14
N LEU A 151 3.21 -7.57 -13.81
CA LEU A 151 1.83 -7.54 -13.35
C LEU A 151 0.94 -8.43 -14.21
N GLU A 152 0.16 -9.28 -13.57
CA GLU A 152 -0.87 -10.08 -14.21
C GLU A 152 -2.26 -9.58 -13.78
N ARG A 153 -3.16 -9.38 -14.76
CA ARG A 153 -4.56 -9.05 -14.48
C ARG A 153 -5.25 -10.24 -13.82
N GLY A 154 -6.08 -9.99 -12.80
CA GLY A 154 -6.90 -10.99 -12.18
C GLY A 154 -7.83 -11.63 -13.20
N PRO A 155 -7.93 -12.98 -13.30
CA PRO A 155 -8.78 -13.60 -14.30
C PRO A 155 -10.27 -13.42 -14.01
N ALA A 156 -10.67 -13.20 -12.76
CA ALA A 156 -12.05 -12.96 -12.30
C ALA A 156 -13.08 -13.93 -12.92
N THR A 157 -12.70 -15.21 -13.08
CA THR A 157 -13.48 -16.23 -13.81
C THR A 157 -14.51 -16.96 -12.95
N SER A 158 -14.53 -16.76 -11.63
CA SER A 158 -15.57 -17.34 -10.78
C SER A 158 -16.95 -16.78 -11.18
N PRO A 159 -18.03 -17.60 -11.19
CA PRO A 159 -19.38 -17.11 -11.45
C PRO A 159 -19.80 -15.94 -10.55
N LEU A 160 -19.25 -15.88 -9.33
CA LEU A 160 -19.51 -14.77 -8.41
C LEU A 160 -18.90 -13.45 -8.89
N PHE A 161 -17.78 -13.45 -9.61
CA PHE A 161 -17.24 -12.20 -10.21
C PHE A 161 -18.14 -11.72 -11.36
N THR A 162 -18.61 -12.63 -12.23
CA THR A 162 -19.55 -12.29 -13.30
C THR A 162 -20.83 -11.69 -12.72
N ALA A 163 -21.38 -12.33 -11.68
CA ALA A 163 -22.58 -11.87 -10.99
C ALA A 163 -22.35 -10.51 -10.30
N PHE A 164 -21.18 -10.30 -9.70
CA PHE A 164 -20.82 -9.04 -9.06
C PHE A 164 -20.71 -7.89 -10.07
N PHE A 165 -20.02 -8.09 -11.19
CA PHE A 165 -19.93 -7.05 -12.22
C PHE A 165 -21.27 -6.73 -12.86
N GLN A 166 -22.15 -7.73 -13.06
CA GLN A 166 -23.52 -7.49 -13.48
C GLN A 166 -24.29 -6.68 -12.42
N SER A 167 -24.14 -7.02 -11.16
CA SER A 167 -24.77 -6.32 -10.03
C SER A 167 -24.30 -4.85 -9.93
N VAL A 168 -23.05 -4.59 -10.24
CA VAL A 168 -22.48 -3.24 -10.34
C VAL A 168 -23.20 -2.41 -11.42
N GLN A 169 -23.38 -2.99 -12.61
CA GLN A 169 -24.11 -2.34 -13.72
C GLN A 169 -25.60 -2.14 -13.40
N ASP A 170 -26.23 -3.14 -12.78
CA ASP A 170 -27.63 -3.05 -12.33
C ASP A 170 -27.81 -1.92 -11.28
N ALA A 171 -26.78 -1.62 -10.48
CA ALA A 171 -26.77 -0.51 -9.53
C ALA A 171 -26.47 0.86 -10.16
N GLY A 172 -26.24 0.92 -11.48
CA GLY A 172 -25.96 2.12 -12.23
C GLY A 172 -24.49 2.58 -12.20
N TYR A 173 -23.56 1.72 -11.76
CA TYR A 173 -22.13 2.01 -11.82
C TYR A 173 -21.51 1.44 -13.09
N GLU A 174 -20.46 2.09 -13.56
CA GLU A 174 -19.75 1.67 -14.77
C GLU A 174 -18.67 0.62 -14.48
N LEU A 175 -18.36 -0.18 -15.49
CA LEU A 175 -17.17 -0.99 -15.51
C LEU A 175 -16.01 -0.19 -16.12
N THR A 176 -14.79 -0.51 -15.69
CA THR A 176 -13.55 0.03 -16.26
C THR A 176 -12.63 -1.12 -16.63
N ASP A 177 -11.96 -1.00 -17.75
CA ASP A 177 -11.00 -2.02 -18.22
C ASP A 177 -9.71 -2.00 -17.40
N ASP A 178 -9.34 -0.83 -16.88
CA ASP A 178 -8.14 -0.65 -16.09
C ASP A 178 -8.26 0.49 -15.08
N VAL A 179 -8.32 0.15 -13.80
CA VAL A 179 -8.34 1.12 -12.68
C VAL A 179 -7.02 1.89 -12.52
N ASN A 180 -5.94 1.47 -13.19
CA ASN A 180 -4.64 2.14 -13.23
C ASN A 180 -4.40 2.90 -14.55
N GLY A 181 -5.40 2.91 -15.45
CA GLY A 181 -5.36 3.57 -16.75
C GLY A 181 -6.02 4.95 -16.74
N TYR A 182 -6.71 5.26 -17.84
CA TYR A 182 -7.38 6.55 -18.02
C TYR A 182 -8.41 6.87 -16.93
N ARG A 183 -9.20 5.87 -16.50
CA ARG A 183 -10.31 6.05 -15.55
C ARG A 183 -10.20 5.06 -14.40
N GLN A 184 -9.90 5.57 -13.20
CA GLN A 184 -9.94 4.77 -11.98
C GLN A 184 -11.38 4.50 -11.53
N GLU A 185 -12.29 5.50 -11.65
CA GLU A 185 -13.68 5.37 -11.23
C GLU A 185 -14.40 4.28 -12.01
N GLY A 186 -14.98 3.32 -11.30
CA GLY A 186 -15.65 2.16 -11.86
C GLY A 186 -15.15 0.86 -11.25
N PHE A 187 -15.65 -0.25 -11.79
CA PHE A 187 -15.31 -1.61 -11.32
C PHE A 187 -14.66 -2.44 -12.42
N GLY A 188 -13.72 -3.27 -12.05
CA GLY A 188 -13.04 -4.13 -13.00
C GLY A 188 -12.13 -5.16 -12.34
N ALA A 189 -11.45 -5.94 -13.18
CA ALA A 189 -10.43 -6.86 -12.73
C ALA A 189 -9.15 -6.11 -12.34
N PHE A 190 -8.54 -6.51 -11.22
CA PHE A 190 -7.36 -5.84 -10.67
C PHE A 190 -6.04 -6.45 -11.18
N ASP A 191 -5.04 -5.60 -11.36
CA ASP A 191 -3.66 -6.04 -11.52
C ASP A 191 -3.09 -6.56 -10.21
N ARG A 192 -2.24 -7.58 -10.33
CA ARG A 192 -1.67 -8.26 -9.18
C ARG A 192 -0.17 -8.44 -9.32
N THR A 193 0.54 -8.35 -8.21
CA THR A 193 1.97 -8.68 -8.12
C THR A 193 2.15 -10.20 -7.98
N ILE A 194 1.58 -10.93 -8.94
CA ILE A 194 1.69 -12.39 -9.10
C ILE A 194 2.24 -12.63 -10.51
N HIS A 195 3.26 -13.46 -10.61
CA HIS A 195 3.79 -13.89 -11.90
C HIS A 195 3.94 -15.40 -11.95
N ARG A 196 3.29 -16.02 -12.95
CA ARG A 196 3.27 -17.50 -13.15
C ARG A 196 2.88 -18.24 -11.86
N GLY A 197 1.79 -17.78 -11.24
CA GLY A 197 1.23 -18.37 -10.03
C GLY A 197 2.09 -18.20 -8.78
N ARG A 198 3.02 -17.28 -8.75
CA ARG A 198 3.91 -17.01 -7.60
C ARG A 198 3.93 -15.52 -7.28
N ARG A 199 3.88 -15.17 -5.99
CA ARG A 199 4.08 -13.78 -5.51
C ARG A 199 5.36 -13.19 -6.11
N LEU A 200 5.28 -11.98 -6.63
CA LEU A 200 6.40 -11.17 -7.07
C LEU A 200 6.60 -10.02 -6.08
N SER A 201 7.27 -10.29 -4.95
CA SER A 201 7.64 -9.26 -3.98
C SER A 201 8.70 -8.32 -4.55
N ALA A 202 8.90 -7.15 -3.92
CA ALA A 202 9.98 -6.23 -4.29
C ALA A 202 11.37 -6.90 -4.26
N ALA A 203 11.62 -7.79 -3.29
CA ALA A 203 12.87 -8.55 -3.27
C ALA A 203 13.06 -9.40 -4.52
N ARG A 204 12.01 -10.08 -4.96
CA ARG A 204 12.06 -10.93 -6.17
C ARG A 204 12.14 -10.13 -7.46
N ALA A 205 11.44 -8.99 -7.53
CA ALA A 205 11.42 -8.16 -8.72
C ALA A 205 12.73 -7.37 -8.89
N TYR A 206 13.26 -6.82 -7.81
CA TYR A 206 14.36 -5.86 -7.88
C TYR A 206 15.70 -6.40 -7.35
N LEU A 207 15.68 -7.10 -6.20
CA LEU A 207 16.91 -7.42 -5.49
C LEU A 207 17.53 -8.73 -5.94
N HIS A 208 16.74 -9.80 -6.09
CA HIS A 208 17.26 -11.12 -6.50
C HIS A 208 17.94 -11.09 -7.88
N PRO A 209 17.44 -10.38 -8.90
CA PRO A 209 18.12 -10.31 -10.21
C PRO A 209 19.52 -9.71 -10.13
N VAL A 210 19.79 -8.82 -9.18
CA VAL A 210 21.06 -8.09 -9.06
C VAL A 210 21.94 -8.53 -7.90
N ARG A 211 21.54 -9.54 -7.13
CA ARG A 211 22.29 -10.01 -5.94
C ARG A 211 23.72 -10.51 -6.24
N HIS A 212 24.02 -10.76 -7.52
CA HIS A 212 25.35 -11.17 -7.99
C HIS A 212 26.33 -10.00 -8.11
N ARG A 213 25.87 -8.74 -8.03
CA ARG A 213 26.72 -7.57 -8.09
C ARG A 213 27.68 -7.52 -6.91
N ARG A 214 28.96 -7.36 -7.17
CA ARG A 214 30.03 -7.38 -6.13
C ARG A 214 30.00 -6.17 -5.21
N ASN A 215 29.44 -5.06 -5.69
CA ASN A 215 29.29 -3.81 -4.97
C ASN A 215 28.00 -3.72 -4.14
N LEU A 216 27.13 -4.75 -4.19
CA LEU A 216 25.90 -4.83 -3.41
C LEU A 216 26.03 -5.91 -2.33
N THR A 217 25.89 -5.49 -1.07
CA THR A 217 25.86 -6.38 0.10
C THR A 217 24.47 -6.33 0.74
N VAL A 218 23.90 -7.48 1.07
CA VAL A 218 22.60 -7.58 1.78
C VAL A 218 22.81 -8.38 3.07
N ARG A 219 22.57 -7.74 4.22
CA ARG A 219 22.62 -8.35 5.55
C ARG A 219 21.21 -8.44 6.12
N THR A 220 20.68 -9.64 6.22
CA THR A 220 19.40 -9.93 6.89
C THR A 220 19.60 -10.26 8.36
N ARG A 221 18.51 -10.29 9.16
CA ARG A 221 18.55 -10.48 10.63
C ARG A 221 19.46 -9.47 11.32
N THR A 222 19.48 -8.26 10.79
CA THR A 222 20.35 -7.19 11.23
C THR A 222 19.50 -5.98 11.59
N LEU A 223 19.24 -5.78 12.87
CA LEU A 223 18.49 -4.64 13.39
C LEU A 223 19.42 -3.44 13.51
N VAL A 224 19.10 -2.36 12.81
CA VAL A 224 19.71 -1.04 13.03
C VAL A 224 19.10 -0.44 14.29
N THR A 225 19.95 0.01 15.21
CA THR A 225 19.55 0.51 16.53
C THR A 225 19.66 2.02 16.67
N ALA A 226 20.54 2.64 15.90
CA ALA A 226 20.73 4.10 15.87
C ALA A 226 21.40 4.55 14.56
N ILE A 227 21.18 5.81 14.20
CA ILE A 227 21.97 6.54 13.21
C ILE A 227 23.09 7.25 13.97
N ARG A 228 24.31 7.17 13.43
CA ARG A 228 25.48 7.84 14.01
C ARG A 228 25.65 9.20 13.38
N PHE A 229 25.77 10.23 14.22
CA PHE A 229 25.97 11.60 13.81
C PHE A 229 27.33 12.16 14.26
N GLU A 230 27.92 12.97 13.40
CA GLU A 230 29.00 13.93 13.73
C GLU A 230 28.42 15.34 13.51
N GLY A 231 28.09 16.01 14.60
CA GLY A 231 27.29 17.23 14.54
C GLY A 231 25.93 16.98 13.90
N ARG A 232 25.66 17.59 12.75
CA ARG A 232 24.41 17.43 11.98
C ARG A 232 24.56 16.52 10.76
N ARG A 233 25.68 15.82 10.62
CA ARG A 233 25.94 14.89 9.52
C ARG A 233 25.81 13.46 9.98
N ALA A 234 24.97 12.68 9.32
CA ALA A 234 24.93 11.24 9.47
C ALA A 234 26.18 10.61 8.82
N VAL A 235 26.91 9.81 9.60
CA VAL A 235 28.19 9.21 9.17
C VAL A 235 28.10 7.68 9.10
N GLY A 236 26.96 7.08 9.50
CA GLY A 236 26.75 5.65 9.49
C GLY A 236 25.65 5.22 10.45
N VAL A 237 25.63 3.95 10.80
CA VAL A 237 24.62 3.34 11.67
C VAL A 237 25.24 2.43 12.73
N GLU A 238 24.51 2.22 13.82
CA GLU A 238 24.74 1.14 14.77
C GLU A 238 23.80 -0.02 14.52
N ILE A 239 24.30 -1.24 14.60
CA ILE A 239 23.52 -2.46 14.48
C ILE A 239 23.65 -3.32 15.73
N ALA A 240 22.58 -4.05 16.08
CA ALA A 240 22.62 -5.05 17.14
C ALA A 240 23.40 -6.28 16.70
N ARG A 241 24.36 -6.74 17.54
CA ARG A 241 25.08 -8.01 17.32
C ARG A 241 24.28 -9.21 17.85
N GLN A 242 24.40 -10.32 17.16
CA GLN A 242 23.99 -11.62 17.73
C GLN A 242 24.92 -11.95 18.90
N GLY A 243 24.34 -12.12 20.09
CA GLY A 243 25.12 -12.35 21.32
C GLY A 243 25.32 -11.10 22.20
N GLY A 244 24.79 -9.96 21.81
CA GLY A 244 24.81 -8.71 22.59
C GLY A 244 25.87 -7.70 22.11
N GLY A 245 25.66 -6.44 22.52
CA GLY A 245 26.48 -5.32 22.07
C GLY A 245 26.07 -4.78 20.69
N THR A 246 26.81 -3.78 20.22
CA THR A 246 26.60 -3.09 18.95
C THR A 246 27.81 -3.18 18.03
N GLU A 247 27.60 -2.97 16.74
CA GLU A 247 28.63 -2.81 15.71
C GLU A 247 28.34 -1.54 14.94
N SER A 248 29.35 -0.70 14.76
CA SER A 248 29.25 0.54 13.97
C SER A 248 29.64 0.27 12.52
N LEU A 249 28.85 0.80 11.59
CA LEU A 249 29.09 0.74 10.14
C LEU A 249 29.13 2.15 9.59
N ASP A 250 30.18 2.48 8.83
CA ASP A 250 30.38 3.82 8.26
C ASP A 250 29.76 3.93 6.86
N ALA A 251 29.13 5.06 6.57
CA ALA A 251 28.52 5.37 5.29
C ALA A 251 28.88 6.76 4.77
N GLY A 252 28.81 6.93 3.46
CA GLY A 252 28.75 8.26 2.83
C GLY A 252 27.41 8.90 3.08
N GLU A 253 26.34 8.11 2.93
CA GLU A 253 24.97 8.52 3.16
C GLU A 253 24.13 7.35 3.71
N VAL A 254 23.20 7.65 4.62
CA VAL A 254 22.22 6.71 5.18
C VAL A 254 20.84 6.99 4.59
N ILE A 255 20.17 5.95 4.09
CA ILE A 255 18.83 6.05 3.50
C ILE A 255 17.89 5.15 4.30
N LEU A 256 16.89 5.75 4.96
CA LEU A 256 15.88 5.00 5.69
C LEU A 256 14.79 4.50 4.75
N CYS A 257 14.56 3.20 4.78
CA CYS A 257 13.51 2.48 4.06
C CYS A 257 12.76 1.52 5.01
N GLY A 258 12.67 1.89 6.29
CA GLY A 258 12.04 1.09 7.35
C GLY A 258 10.51 1.06 7.29
N GLY A 259 9.88 1.89 6.46
CA GLY A 259 8.44 2.08 6.38
C GLY A 259 7.92 3.06 7.43
N SER A 260 6.63 3.36 7.33
CA SER A 260 5.95 4.42 8.10
C SER A 260 5.98 4.28 9.62
N ILE A 261 6.40 3.14 10.15
CA ILE A 261 6.53 2.92 11.60
C ILE A 261 8.01 2.94 12.02
N ASN A 262 8.87 2.15 11.35
CA ASN A 262 10.26 2.01 11.78
C ASN A 262 11.15 3.20 11.38
N SER A 263 10.89 3.87 10.26
CA SER A 263 11.68 5.05 9.87
C SER A 263 11.55 6.20 10.87
N PRO A 264 10.33 6.67 11.26
CA PRO A 264 10.22 7.68 12.32
C PRO A 264 10.65 7.15 13.69
N GLN A 265 10.50 5.86 13.99
CA GLN A 265 11.03 5.28 15.22
C GLN A 265 12.56 5.43 15.29
N LEU A 266 13.27 5.07 14.22
CA LEU A 266 14.72 5.15 14.18
C LEU A 266 15.23 6.59 14.20
N LEU A 267 14.53 7.52 13.53
CA LEU A 267 14.84 8.95 13.62
C LEU A 267 14.77 9.43 15.08
N GLN A 268 13.66 9.16 15.78
CA GLN A 268 13.46 9.56 17.17
C GLN A 268 14.51 8.92 18.10
N LEU A 269 14.78 7.62 17.98
CA LEU A 269 15.81 6.92 18.76
C LEU A 269 17.21 7.51 18.54
N SER A 270 17.43 8.16 17.40
CA SER A 270 18.71 8.78 17.01
C SER A 270 18.76 10.29 17.30
N GLY A 271 17.78 10.83 18.03
CA GLY A 271 17.75 12.24 18.43
C GLY A 271 17.14 13.19 17.39
N VAL A 272 16.44 12.68 16.37
CA VAL A 272 15.75 13.47 15.34
C VAL A 272 14.25 13.36 15.52
N GLY A 273 13.60 14.42 15.99
CA GLY A 273 12.16 14.41 16.28
C GLY A 273 11.75 15.49 17.26
N PRO A 274 10.54 15.42 17.84
CA PRO A 274 10.06 16.41 18.80
C PRO A 274 10.95 16.47 20.04
N ALA A 275 11.62 17.60 20.24
CA ALA A 275 12.62 17.76 21.32
C ALA A 275 12.07 17.46 22.71
N GLY A 276 10.79 17.85 22.99
CA GLY A 276 10.13 17.59 24.27
C GLY A 276 9.94 16.10 24.54
N ASP A 277 9.48 15.34 23.53
CA ASP A 277 9.28 13.89 23.64
C ASP A 277 10.62 13.17 23.84
N LEU A 278 11.64 13.54 23.05
CA LEU A 278 12.99 12.97 23.13
C LEU A 278 13.62 13.23 24.48
N GLY A 279 13.52 14.49 24.96
CA GLY A 279 14.05 14.90 26.27
C GLY A 279 13.43 14.13 27.43
N SER A 280 12.12 13.84 27.38
CA SER A 280 11.42 13.06 28.41
C SER A 280 11.95 11.61 28.54
N LEU A 281 12.50 11.06 27.45
CA LEU A 281 13.12 9.74 27.42
C LEU A 281 14.66 9.81 27.65
N GLY A 282 15.23 11.01 27.85
CA GLY A 282 16.67 11.20 27.98
C GLY A 282 17.43 10.90 26.68
N ILE A 283 16.81 11.08 25.52
CA ILE A 283 17.45 10.97 24.21
C ILE A 283 18.04 12.34 23.86
N PRO A 284 19.37 12.43 23.61
CA PRO A 284 19.98 13.69 23.18
C PRO A 284 19.41 14.17 21.85
N VAL A 285 19.01 15.44 21.77
CA VAL A 285 18.43 16.03 20.57
C VAL A 285 19.53 16.42 19.58
N VAL A 286 19.50 15.87 18.38
CA VAL A 286 20.34 16.22 17.23
C VAL A 286 19.63 17.28 16.37
N ALA A 287 18.34 17.07 16.13
CA ALA A 287 17.49 18.02 15.41
C ALA A 287 16.05 17.98 15.96
N ASP A 288 15.53 19.16 16.30
CA ASP A 288 14.14 19.32 16.68
C ASP A 288 13.28 19.40 15.40
N LEU A 289 12.60 18.30 15.08
CA LEU A 289 11.72 18.15 13.93
C LEU A 289 10.38 17.57 14.39
N PRO A 290 9.42 18.41 14.78
CA PRO A 290 8.13 17.98 15.33
C PRO A 290 7.32 17.08 14.41
N GLY A 291 7.53 17.19 13.08
CA GLY A 291 6.87 16.39 12.07
C GLY A 291 7.26 14.90 12.08
N VAL A 292 8.40 14.54 12.68
CA VAL A 292 8.83 13.13 12.75
C VAL A 292 7.84 12.32 13.59
N GLY A 293 7.23 11.32 12.96
CA GLY A 293 6.19 10.49 13.56
C GLY A 293 4.83 11.18 13.71
N ALA A 294 4.64 12.40 13.20
CA ALA A 294 3.35 13.07 13.10
C ALA A 294 2.63 12.69 11.79
N HIS A 295 1.40 13.14 11.62
CA HIS A 295 0.58 13.01 10.40
C HIS A 295 0.32 11.56 9.94
N LEU A 296 0.44 10.57 10.82
CA LEU A 296 0.11 9.18 10.48
C LEU A 296 -1.27 9.09 9.87
N GLN A 297 -1.36 8.53 8.68
CA GLN A 297 -2.58 8.25 7.93
C GLN A 297 -2.63 6.77 7.58
N ASP A 298 -3.85 6.22 7.47
CA ASP A 298 -4.09 4.83 7.10
C ASP A 298 -5.50 4.67 6.53
N HIS A 299 -5.77 3.56 5.87
CA HIS A 299 -7.10 3.17 5.45
C HIS A 299 -7.67 2.12 6.39
N LEU A 300 -8.92 2.31 6.80
CA LEU A 300 -9.73 1.29 7.45
C LEU A 300 -10.63 0.60 6.45
N GLU A 301 -11.02 -0.65 6.74
CA GLU A 301 -11.99 -1.39 5.96
C GLU A 301 -12.92 -2.21 6.87
N VAL A 302 -14.11 -2.52 6.36
CA VAL A 302 -15.05 -3.49 6.93
C VAL A 302 -15.36 -4.59 5.92
N TYR A 303 -15.83 -5.74 6.42
CA TYR A 303 -16.20 -6.88 5.59
C TYR A 303 -17.72 -7.07 5.61
N ILE A 304 -18.37 -6.70 4.51
CA ILE A 304 -19.80 -6.97 4.33
C ILE A 304 -19.92 -8.34 3.69
N GLN A 305 -20.48 -9.27 4.43
CA GLN A 305 -20.49 -10.70 4.11
C GLN A 305 -21.90 -11.20 3.83
N TYR A 306 -22.01 -12.04 2.79
CA TYR A 306 -23.25 -12.69 2.38
C TYR A 306 -23.08 -14.20 2.34
N ARG A 307 -24.14 -14.92 2.70
CA ARG A 307 -24.25 -16.35 2.42
C ARG A 307 -24.55 -16.54 0.94
N SER A 308 -23.92 -17.53 0.32
CA SER A 308 -24.24 -17.92 -1.06
C SER A 308 -25.23 -19.08 -1.06
N LEU A 309 -26.32 -18.96 -1.83
CA LEU A 309 -27.30 -20.04 -2.06
C LEU A 309 -26.73 -21.17 -2.92
N GLN A 310 -25.72 -20.86 -3.75
CA GLN A 310 -25.11 -21.84 -4.65
C GLN A 310 -23.68 -22.20 -4.21
N PRO A 311 -23.23 -23.44 -4.45
CA PRO A 311 -21.92 -23.95 -4.01
C PRO A 311 -20.78 -23.53 -4.95
N VAL A 312 -20.70 -22.26 -5.33
CA VAL A 312 -19.74 -21.72 -6.30
C VAL A 312 -18.60 -20.91 -5.67
N SER A 313 -18.62 -20.68 -4.35
CA SER A 313 -17.58 -19.91 -3.67
C SER A 313 -16.30 -20.72 -3.45
N MET A 314 -15.22 -20.02 -3.15
CA MET A 314 -13.92 -20.62 -2.80
C MET A 314 -13.86 -21.16 -1.36
N GLN A 315 -14.95 -21.12 -0.59
CA GLN A 315 -15.02 -21.58 0.80
C GLN A 315 -14.46 -23.00 1.01
N PRO A 316 -14.68 -23.99 0.12
CA PRO A 316 -14.09 -25.32 0.27
C PRO A 316 -12.57 -25.36 0.29
N ALA A 317 -11.89 -24.36 -0.32
CA ALA A 317 -10.43 -24.27 -0.30
C ALA A 317 -9.87 -23.95 1.10
N LEU A 318 -10.67 -23.38 2.00
CA LEU A 318 -10.28 -23.09 3.38
C LEU A 318 -10.23 -24.34 4.27
N GLN A 319 -10.84 -25.47 3.85
CA GLN A 319 -10.90 -26.71 4.63
C GLN A 319 -9.49 -27.27 4.86
N LYS A 320 -9.18 -27.58 6.13
CA LYS A 320 -7.83 -28.00 6.55
C LYS A 320 -7.30 -29.22 5.78
N TRP A 321 -8.17 -30.20 5.50
CA TRP A 321 -7.77 -31.41 4.77
C TRP A 321 -7.42 -31.19 3.30
N ARG A 322 -7.93 -30.09 2.68
CA ARG A 322 -7.60 -29.72 1.28
C ARG A 322 -6.26 -28.97 1.16
N ARG A 323 -5.78 -28.36 2.22
CA ARG A 323 -4.54 -27.55 2.22
C ARG A 323 -3.32 -28.29 1.68
N PRO A 324 -3.04 -29.56 2.05
CA PRO A 324 -1.90 -30.30 1.49
C PRO A 324 -2.01 -30.47 -0.04
N PHE A 325 -3.20 -30.74 -0.56
CA PHE A 325 -3.42 -30.91 -1.99
C PHE A 325 -3.28 -29.59 -2.75
N ILE A 326 -3.80 -28.50 -2.21
CA ILE A 326 -3.64 -27.14 -2.77
C ILE A 326 -2.16 -26.77 -2.75
N GLY A 327 -1.46 -27.03 -1.64
CA GLY A 327 -0.02 -26.79 -1.52
C GLY A 327 0.79 -27.61 -2.52
N ALA A 328 0.48 -28.88 -2.70
CA ALA A 328 1.14 -29.75 -3.68
C ALA A 328 0.89 -29.28 -5.12
N ALA A 329 -0.38 -29.00 -5.48
CA ALA A 329 -0.74 -28.49 -6.80
C ALA A 329 0.01 -27.17 -7.11
N TRP A 330 0.10 -26.28 -6.13
CA TRP A 330 0.88 -25.05 -6.28
C TRP A 330 2.39 -25.35 -6.37
N LEU A 331 2.94 -26.20 -5.50
CA LEU A 331 4.39 -26.47 -5.44
C LEU A 331 4.91 -27.06 -6.75
N PHE A 332 4.18 -28.02 -7.33
CA PHE A 332 4.60 -28.74 -8.52
C PHE A 332 4.11 -28.13 -9.84
N LEU A 333 2.91 -27.53 -9.85
CA LEU A 333 2.25 -27.09 -11.09
C LEU A 333 2.06 -25.57 -11.17
N ARG A 334 2.19 -24.82 -10.07
CA ARG A 334 1.90 -23.35 -9.99
C ARG A 334 0.49 -23.01 -10.46
N ARG A 335 -0.49 -23.86 -10.16
CA ARG A 335 -1.89 -23.76 -10.61
C ARG A 335 -2.87 -23.98 -9.46
N GLY A 336 -4.15 -23.72 -9.74
CA GLY A 336 -5.27 -23.94 -8.82
C GLY A 336 -5.38 -22.83 -7.75
N PRO A 337 -6.21 -23.07 -6.71
CA PRO A 337 -6.53 -22.06 -5.69
C PRO A 337 -5.30 -21.47 -4.97
N GLY A 338 -4.16 -22.20 -4.92
CA GLY A 338 -2.93 -21.71 -4.33
C GLY A 338 -2.21 -20.64 -5.15
N ALA A 339 -2.52 -20.55 -6.46
CA ALA A 339 -1.81 -19.68 -7.40
C ALA A 339 -2.45 -18.28 -7.56
N THR A 340 -3.51 -17.97 -6.82
CA THR A 340 -4.18 -16.66 -6.81
C THR A 340 -4.33 -16.13 -5.39
N ASN A 341 -4.41 -14.80 -5.27
CA ASN A 341 -4.68 -14.10 -4.01
C ASN A 341 -6.18 -13.98 -3.70
N HIS A 342 -7.06 -14.36 -4.63
CA HIS A 342 -8.52 -14.23 -4.59
C HIS A 342 -9.06 -12.78 -4.63
N PHE A 343 -8.22 -11.76 -4.58
CA PHE A 343 -8.58 -10.35 -4.77
C PHE A 343 -8.46 -9.99 -6.26
N GLU A 344 -9.32 -10.59 -7.08
CA GLU A 344 -9.17 -10.51 -8.55
C GLU A 344 -9.94 -9.34 -9.16
N GLY A 345 -10.83 -8.68 -8.39
CA GLY A 345 -11.62 -7.56 -8.87
C GLY A 345 -12.24 -6.76 -7.74
N GLY A 346 -12.69 -5.59 -8.09
CA GLY A 346 -13.30 -4.60 -7.22
C GLY A 346 -13.47 -3.28 -7.96
N GLY A 347 -13.43 -2.17 -7.26
CA GLY A 347 -13.58 -0.87 -7.91
C GLY A 347 -13.44 0.31 -6.97
N PHE A 348 -13.58 1.47 -7.58
CA PHE A 348 -13.52 2.78 -6.92
C PHE A 348 -14.73 3.60 -7.33
N VAL A 349 -15.42 4.17 -6.36
CA VAL A 349 -16.58 5.03 -6.63
C VAL A 349 -16.60 6.24 -5.72
N ARG A 350 -17.30 7.27 -6.13
CA ARG A 350 -17.66 8.39 -5.29
C ARG A 350 -18.83 7.98 -4.38
N SER A 351 -18.75 8.36 -3.11
CA SER A 351 -19.82 8.07 -2.14
C SER A 351 -21.12 8.79 -2.48
N ASN A 352 -21.00 9.99 -3.05
CA ASN A 352 -22.10 10.85 -3.49
C ASN A 352 -21.61 11.81 -4.60
N ASP A 353 -22.54 12.62 -5.15
CA ASP A 353 -22.26 13.52 -6.28
C ASP A 353 -21.41 14.75 -5.94
N ASP A 354 -21.33 15.12 -4.66
CA ASP A 354 -20.51 16.27 -4.21
C ASP A 354 -19.02 15.94 -4.15
N VAL A 355 -18.66 14.66 -4.19
CA VAL A 355 -17.27 14.20 -4.17
C VAL A 355 -16.66 14.26 -5.57
N ARG A 356 -15.51 14.95 -5.70
CA ARG A 356 -14.87 15.22 -7.01
C ARG A 356 -14.23 14.00 -7.66
N TYR A 357 -13.77 13.02 -6.86
CA TYR A 357 -13.10 11.81 -7.33
C TYR A 357 -13.34 10.65 -6.35
N PRO A 358 -13.18 9.39 -6.76
CA PRO A 358 -13.54 8.24 -5.94
C PRO A 358 -12.94 8.28 -4.55
N ASN A 359 -13.77 8.24 -3.53
CA ASN A 359 -13.38 8.22 -2.13
C ASN A 359 -13.70 6.88 -1.43
N LEU A 360 -14.32 5.93 -2.13
CA LEU A 360 -14.58 4.58 -1.64
C LEU A 360 -13.87 3.54 -2.51
N MET A 361 -13.23 2.58 -1.86
CA MET A 361 -12.61 1.42 -2.52
C MET A 361 -13.33 0.15 -2.13
N PHE A 362 -13.49 -0.76 -3.11
CA PHE A 362 -14.12 -2.07 -2.96
C PHE A 362 -13.17 -3.17 -3.43
N HIS A 363 -13.05 -4.22 -2.62
CA HIS A 363 -12.48 -5.49 -3.06
C HIS A 363 -13.55 -6.57 -2.96
N PHE A 364 -13.87 -7.22 -4.07
CA PHE A 364 -14.79 -8.36 -4.06
C PHE A 364 -14.03 -9.67 -3.90
N LEU A 365 -14.53 -10.54 -3.03
CA LEU A 365 -13.96 -11.89 -2.82
C LEU A 365 -15.05 -12.95 -2.97
N PRO A 366 -14.81 -14.01 -3.78
CA PRO A 366 -15.72 -15.14 -3.93
C PRO A 366 -15.60 -16.13 -2.75
N LEU A 367 -15.39 -15.61 -1.55
CA LEU A 367 -15.33 -16.34 -0.28
C LEU A 367 -15.63 -15.39 0.88
N SER A 368 -16.04 -15.93 2.02
CA SER A 368 -16.30 -15.17 3.24
C SER A 368 -15.30 -15.58 4.32
N VAL A 369 -14.39 -14.66 4.69
CA VAL A 369 -13.30 -14.88 5.66
C VAL A 369 -12.87 -13.57 6.30
N ARG A 370 -12.44 -13.61 7.57
CA ARG A 370 -11.80 -12.48 8.25
C ARG A 370 -10.28 -12.62 8.24
N TYR A 371 -9.54 -11.57 8.61
CA TYR A 371 -8.06 -11.61 8.65
C TYR A 371 -7.50 -12.65 9.62
N ASP A 372 -8.19 -12.93 10.72
CA ASP A 372 -7.82 -13.99 11.65
C ASP A 372 -8.04 -15.40 11.09
N GLY A 373 -8.53 -15.50 9.85
CA GLY A 373 -8.85 -16.75 9.18
C GLY A 373 -10.17 -17.37 9.63
N SER A 374 -10.94 -16.71 10.48
CA SER A 374 -12.29 -17.16 10.82
C SER A 374 -13.23 -17.00 9.64
N ALA A 375 -14.16 -17.94 9.49
CA ALA A 375 -15.17 -17.94 8.45
C ALA A 375 -16.53 -18.25 9.08
N PRO A 376 -17.64 -17.76 8.49
CA PRO A 376 -18.98 -18.10 8.94
C PRO A 376 -19.17 -19.62 8.99
N LYS A 377 -19.84 -20.11 10.02
CA LYS A 377 -20.14 -21.53 10.15
C LYS A 377 -21.13 -21.98 9.07
N GLY A 378 -20.70 -22.93 8.26
CA GLY A 378 -21.53 -23.68 7.33
C GLY A 378 -21.85 -22.98 6.02
N GLY A 379 -21.40 -23.57 4.91
CA GLY A 379 -21.84 -23.21 3.58
C GLY A 379 -20.87 -22.35 2.77
N HIS A 380 -21.38 -21.80 1.70
CA HIS A 380 -20.72 -20.94 0.76
C HIS A 380 -21.04 -19.48 1.07
N GLY A 381 -20.10 -18.56 0.80
CA GLY A 381 -20.27 -17.13 1.00
C GLY A 381 -19.40 -16.32 0.05
N TYR A 382 -19.68 -15.03 -0.01
CA TYR A 382 -18.88 -14.01 -0.69
C TYR A 382 -18.88 -12.73 0.14
N GLN A 383 -17.96 -11.83 -0.14
CA GLN A 383 -17.86 -10.58 0.60
C GLN A 383 -17.27 -9.45 -0.24
N VAL A 384 -17.53 -8.22 0.21
CA VAL A 384 -16.74 -7.06 -0.18
C VAL A 384 -16.01 -6.51 1.03
N HIS A 385 -14.76 -6.11 0.82
CA HIS A 385 -14.08 -5.17 1.70
C HIS A 385 -14.38 -3.77 1.17
N VAL A 386 -14.75 -2.87 2.05
CA VAL A 386 -15.04 -1.47 1.68
C VAL A 386 -14.53 -0.54 2.75
N GLY A 387 -14.02 0.61 2.33
CA GLY A 387 -13.64 1.69 3.22
C GLY A 387 -13.41 3.01 2.50
N PRO A 388 -13.52 4.14 3.23
CA PRO A 388 -13.12 5.46 2.77
C PRO A 388 -11.60 5.57 2.57
N MET A 389 -11.19 6.32 1.54
CA MET A 389 -9.79 6.45 1.14
C MET A 389 -9.14 7.78 1.55
N TYR A 390 -9.90 8.77 1.98
CA TYR A 390 -9.40 10.12 2.22
C TYR A 390 -9.79 10.65 3.60
N SER A 391 -9.57 9.83 4.63
CA SER A 391 -9.77 10.29 6.01
C SER A 391 -8.95 11.55 6.30
N ASP A 392 -9.58 12.52 6.95
CA ASP A 392 -8.94 13.73 7.48
C ASP A 392 -8.41 13.56 8.92
N ALA A 393 -8.57 12.37 9.51
CA ALA A 393 -7.93 12.01 10.76
C ALA A 393 -6.40 11.97 10.63
N ARG A 394 -5.72 12.41 11.67
CA ARG A 394 -4.25 12.40 11.73
C ARG A 394 -3.79 11.74 13.03
N GLY A 395 -2.84 10.86 12.89
CA GLY A 395 -2.28 10.09 13.98
C GLY A 395 -0.80 10.37 14.23
N SER A 396 -0.17 9.49 15.00
CA SER A 396 1.25 9.61 15.35
C SER A 396 1.92 8.26 15.62
N VAL A 397 3.24 8.26 15.44
CA VAL A 397 4.19 7.22 15.84
C VAL A 397 5.15 7.85 16.85
N ARG A 398 5.15 7.42 18.11
CA ARG A 398 6.00 7.99 19.15
C ARG A 398 6.79 6.89 19.86
N VAL A 399 8.11 7.07 20.00
CA VAL A 399 8.92 6.18 20.83
C VAL A 399 8.51 6.32 22.30
N VAL A 400 8.48 5.21 23.01
CA VAL A 400 8.14 5.13 24.44
C VAL A 400 9.28 4.55 25.27
N SER A 401 10.38 4.21 24.63
CA SER A 401 11.58 3.65 25.25
C SER A 401 12.81 3.93 24.39
N ARG A 402 13.99 3.97 25.00
CA ARG A 402 15.30 4.01 24.31
C ARG A 402 15.71 2.66 23.70
N ASP A 403 15.06 1.57 24.12
CA ASP A 403 15.34 0.24 23.54
C ASP A 403 14.67 0.13 22.15
N PRO A 404 15.42 -0.03 21.06
CA PRO A 404 14.90 -0.14 19.71
C PRO A 404 14.03 -1.38 19.46
N ARG A 405 13.97 -2.31 20.41
CA ARG A 405 13.12 -3.51 20.35
C ARG A 405 11.72 -3.27 20.90
N VAL A 406 11.53 -2.19 21.65
CA VAL A 406 10.22 -1.80 22.16
C VAL A 406 9.43 -1.12 21.04
N HIS A 407 8.22 -1.59 20.79
CA HIS A 407 7.35 -1.00 19.78
C HIS A 407 7.00 0.45 20.16
N PRO A 408 6.95 1.38 19.20
CA PRO A 408 6.46 2.72 19.46
C PRO A 408 4.96 2.71 19.74
N ALA A 409 4.46 3.73 20.41
CA ALA A 409 3.05 4.00 20.52
C ALA A 409 2.50 4.46 19.17
N LEU A 410 1.48 3.77 18.67
CA LEU A 410 0.79 4.06 17.42
C LEU A 410 -0.61 4.57 17.73
N ARG A 411 -0.93 5.76 17.31
CA ARG A 411 -2.29 6.33 17.42
C ARG A 411 -2.74 6.80 16.06
N PHE A 412 -3.86 6.31 15.59
CA PHE A 412 -4.40 6.64 14.27
C PHE A 412 -5.51 7.67 14.33
N ASN A 413 -6.24 7.73 15.45
CA ASN A 413 -7.44 8.55 15.64
C ASN A 413 -8.54 8.22 14.63
N TYR A 414 -8.71 6.96 14.27
CA TYR A 414 -9.76 6.49 13.38
C TYR A 414 -11.14 6.97 13.83
N LEU A 415 -12.03 7.34 12.87
CA LEU A 415 -13.39 7.82 13.12
C LEU A 415 -13.49 9.11 13.97
N SER A 416 -12.39 9.83 14.18
CA SER A 416 -12.38 11.03 15.01
C SER A 416 -13.15 12.20 14.38
N THR A 417 -13.28 12.25 13.05
CA THR A 417 -13.81 13.39 12.33
C THR A 417 -15.28 13.20 11.91
N ALA A 418 -15.95 14.29 11.62
CA ALA A 418 -17.31 14.24 11.08
C ALA A 418 -17.33 13.70 9.64
N GLN A 419 -16.27 13.98 8.86
CA GLN A 419 -16.11 13.43 7.51
C GLN A 419 -16.04 11.92 7.54
N ASP A 420 -15.14 11.34 8.35
CA ASP A 420 -15.02 9.89 8.50
C ASP A 420 -16.37 9.24 8.79
N ARG A 421 -17.11 9.77 9.77
CA ARG A 421 -18.38 9.18 10.17
C ARG A 421 -19.44 9.21 9.06
N ARG A 422 -19.52 10.31 8.27
CA ARG A 422 -20.42 10.37 7.11
C ARG A 422 -20.03 9.38 6.03
N GLU A 423 -18.75 9.39 5.63
CA GLU A 423 -18.25 8.52 4.56
C GLU A 423 -18.37 7.03 4.91
N TRP A 424 -18.24 6.66 6.18
CA TRP A 424 -18.46 5.28 6.62
C TRP A 424 -19.90 4.81 6.48
N VAL A 425 -20.88 5.66 6.80
CA VAL A 425 -22.30 5.35 6.59
C VAL A 425 -22.58 5.19 5.09
N GLU A 426 -22.07 6.11 4.27
CA GLU A 426 -22.19 6.04 2.82
C GLU A 426 -21.54 4.77 2.26
N ALA A 427 -20.33 4.43 2.69
CA ALA A 427 -19.61 3.23 2.25
C ALA A 427 -20.42 1.93 2.46
N VAL A 428 -21.02 1.76 3.65
CA VAL A 428 -21.86 0.60 3.96
C VAL A 428 -23.12 0.58 3.09
N ARG A 429 -23.76 1.74 2.90
CA ARG A 429 -24.96 1.86 2.06
C ARG A 429 -24.69 1.58 0.59
N VAL A 430 -23.58 2.10 0.05
CA VAL A 430 -23.16 1.81 -1.33
C VAL A 430 -22.87 0.31 -1.48
N ALA A 431 -22.14 -0.29 -0.55
CA ALA A 431 -21.85 -1.73 -0.59
C ALA A 431 -23.12 -2.58 -0.60
N ARG A 432 -24.09 -2.26 0.26
CA ARG A 432 -25.40 -2.95 0.28
C ARG A 432 -26.18 -2.75 -1.02
N ARG A 433 -26.14 -1.53 -1.59
CA ARG A 433 -26.77 -1.25 -2.87
C ARG A 433 -26.19 -2.15 -3.96
N LEU A 434 -24.87 -2.30 -4.02
CA LEU A 434 -24.19 -3.16 -4.99
C LEU A 434 -24.56 -4.65 -4.80
N LEU A 435 -24.59 -5.14 -3.56
CA LEU A 435 -24.73 -6.57 -3.27
C LEU A 435 -26.18 -7.09 -3.30
N ASN A 436 -27.17 -6.18 -3.38
CA ASN A 436 -28.60 -6.53 -3.41
C ASN A 436 -29.25 -6.30 -4.78
N GLN A 437 -28.47 -6.21 -5.86
CA GLN A 437 -29.00 -6.07 -7.23
C GLN A 437 -29.35 -7.42 -7.87
N PRO A 438 -30.14 -7.42 -8.98
CA PRO A 438 -30.55 -8.64 -9.68
C PRO A 438 -29.40 -9.55 -10.10
N GLY A 439 -28.24 -9.00 -10.51
CA GLY A 439 -27.07 -9.79 -10.91
C GLY A 439 -26.61 -10.78 -9.85
N LEU A 440 -26.66 -10.44 -8.57
CA LEU A 440 -26.31 -11.31 -7.45
C LEU A 440 -27.50 -12.10 -6.86
N ALA A 441 -28.74 -11.79 -7.23
CA ALA A 441 -29.93 -12.43 -6.66
C ALA A 441 -29.89 -13.98 -6.69
N PRO A 442 -29.41 -14.66 -7.75
CA PRO A 442 -29.31 -16.13 -7.77
C PRO A 442 -28.39 -16.73 -6.70
N TYR A 443 -27.48 -15.92 -6.15
CA TYR A 443 -26.48 -16.31 -5.16
C TYR A 443 -26.78 -15.76 -3.76
N ASN A 444 -27.68 -14.77 -3.64
CA ASN A 444 -27.90 -14.02 -2.41
C ASN A 444 -28.74 -14.81 -1.40
N GLY A 445 -28.08 -15.37 -0.39
CA GLY A 445 -28.69 -16.05 0.75
C GLY A 445 -28.85 -15.20 2.01
N GLY A 446 -28.70 -13.87 1.87
CA GLY A 446 -28.81 -12.89 2.93
C GLY A 446 -27.47 -12.44 3.51
N GLU A 447 -27.47 -11.21 4.01
CA GLU A 447 -26.33 -10.60 4.68
C GLU A 447 -26.06 -11.27 6.03
N THR A 448 -24.81 -11.63 6.28
CA THR A 448 -24.37 -12.31 7.52
C THR A 448 -23.49 -11.41 8.39
N SER A 449 -22.89 -10.35 7.81
CA SER A 449 -22.15 -9.30 8.51
C SER A 449 -22.30 -7.99 7.75
N PRO A 450 -22.71 -6.90 8.41
CA PRO A 450 -23.13 -6.76 9.80
C PRO A 450 -24.44 -7.48 10.14
N GLY A 451 -25.26 -7.85 9.15
CA GLY A 451 -26.61 -8.37 9.30
C GLY A 451 -27.67 -7.30 9.06
N SER A 452 -28.84 -7.74 8.59
CA SER A 452 -29.94 -6.86 8.16
C SER A 452 -30.55 -5.99 9.28
N SER A 453 -30.24 -6.27 10.55
CA SER A 453 -30.72 -5.48 11.69
C SER A 453 -29.92 -4.20 11.94
N VAL A 454 -28.79 -4.01 11.27
CA VAL A 454 -27.96 -2.78 11.36
C VAL A 454 -28.39 -1.85 10.23
N GLU A 455 -29.26 -0.88 10.51
CA GLU A 455 -29.89 -0.03 9.47
C GLU A 455 -29.62 1.47 9.63
N SER A 456 -29.75 1.97 10.86
CA SER A 456 -29.55 3.40 11.14
C SER A 456 -28.08 3.81 11.06
N ASP A 457 -27.83 5.11 10.89
CA ASP A 457 -26.47 5.67 10.86
C ASP A 457 -25.69 5.31 12.15
N ASP A 458 -26.33 5.40 13.31
CA ASP A 458 -25.71 5.10 14.59
C ASP A 458 -25.37 3.61 14.71
N GLU A 459 -26.26 2.71 14.29
CA GLU A 459 -26.01 1.26 14.29
C GLU A 459 -24.88 0.89 13.32
N ILE A 460 -24.84 1.50 12.13
CA ILE A 460 -23.75 1.33 11.17
C ILE A 460 -22.43 1.78 11.78
N LEU A 461 -22.38 2.98 12.37
CA LEU A 461 -21.17 3.49 13.01
C LEU A 461 -20.73 2.65 14.20
N ASP A 462 -21.67 2.16 15.01
CA ASP A 462 -21.36 1.27 16.14
C ASP A 462 -20.81 -0.07 15.66
N TRP A 463 -21.33 -0.61 14.55
CA TRP A 463 -20.76 -1.79 13.93
C TRP A 463 -19.35 -1.50 13.38
N VAL A 464 -19.13 -0.40 12.67
CA VAL A 464 -17.81 0.00 12.16
C VAL A 464 -16.80 0.14 13.31
N ARG A 465 -17.16 0.81 14.41
CA ARG A 465 -16.30 0.92 15.62
C ARG A 465 -15.89 -0.43 16.18
N ARG A 466 -16.78 -1.41 16.12
CA ARG A 466 -16.61 -2.75 16.67
C ARG A 466 -15.80 -3.66 15.75
N ASP A 467 -16.03 -3.58 14.43
CA ASP A 467 -15.60 -4.59 13.46
C ASP A 467 -14.55 -4.10 12.44
N ALA A 468 -14.38 -2.78 12.23
CA ALA A 468 -13.42 -2.29 11.24
C ALA A 468 -11.98 -2.67 11.62
N GLU A 469 -11.22 -3.00 10.59
CA GLU A 469 -9.79 -3.35 10.67
C GLU A 469 -8.98 -2.47 9.72
N THR A 470 -7.67 -2.38 9.93
CA THR A 470 -6.80 -1.64 9.01
C THR A 470 -6.65 -2.38 7.68
N ALA A 471 -6.70 -1.64 6.57
CA ALA A 471 -6.27 -2.14 5.26
C ALA A 471 -4.73 -2.24 5.13
N LEU A 472 -3.99 -1.93 6.21
CA LEU A 472 -2.54 -2.02 6.33
C LEU A 472 -1.76 -1.05 5.43
N HIS A 473 -2.23 0.19 5.32
CA HIS A 473 -1.66 1.27 4.51
C HIS A 473 -1.06 2.45 5.30
N PRO A 474 -0.44 2.26 6.50
CA PRO A 474 0.09 3.38 7.26
C PRO A 474 1.16 4.15 6.48
N SER A 475 1.09 5.50 6.52
CA SER A 475 1.89 6.40 5.71
C SER A 475 2.08 7.78 6.37
N CYS A 476 2.84 8.67 5.74
CA CYS A 476 2.93 10.11 6.00
C CYS A 476 3.66 10.53 7.29
N THR A 477 4.36 9.65 7.97
CA THR A 477 4.97 9.88 9.30
C THR A 477 6.35 10.58 9.28
N ALA A 478 6.88 10.87 8.11
CA ALA A 478 8.06 11.69 7.85
C ALA A 478 7.87 12.42 6.52
N ARG A 479 6.74 13.13 6.39
CA ARG A 479 6.27 13.66 5.11
C ARG A 479 7.24 14.64 4.47
N MET A 480 7.33 14.60 3.15
CA MET A 480 8.04 15.62 2.36
C MET A 480 7.20 16.90 2.25
N GLY A 481 7.87 18.03 2.09
CA GLY A 481 7.29 19.35 1.97
C GLY A 481 8.25 20.44 2.45
N VAL A 482 7.80 21.69 2.46
CA VAL A 482 8.61 22.86 2.84
C VAL A 482 8.08 23.62 4.06
N ASP A 483 6.96 23.19 4.63
CA ASP A 483 6.41 23.81 5.84
C ASP A 483 7.11 23.30 7.13
N GLU A 484 6.82 23.94 8.26
CA GLU A 484 7.45 23.65 9.55
C GLU A 484 7.16 22.21 10.07
N ALA A 485 6.09 21.58 9.61
CA ALA A 485 5.72 20.21 9.96
C ALA A 485 6.28 19.18 8.98
N SER A 486 6.98 19.61 7.93
CA SER A 486 7.62 18.72 6.97
C SER A 486 8.97 18.22 7.51
N VAL A 487 9.28 16.97 7.18
CA VAL A 487 10.50 16.29 7.62
C VAL A 487 11.53 16.21 6.50
N LEU A 488 11.08 16.13 5.26
CA LEU A 488 11.93 15.88 4.09
C LEU A 488 11.80 16.98 3.06
N ASP A 489 12.93 17.35 2.51
CA ASP A 489 13.00 18.17 1.31
C ASP A 489 12.49 17.40 0.09
N PRO A 490 11.48 17.89 -0.64
CA PRO A 490 10.83 17.12 -1.72
C PRO A 490 11.68 16.99 -2.98
N VAL A 491 12.72 17.82 -3.14
CA VAL A 491 13.62 17.79 -4.30
C VAL A 491 14.75 16.79 -4.09
N THR A 492 15.20 16.59 -2.86
CA THR A 492 16.36 15.76 -2.53
C THR A 492 16.05 14.54 -1.68
N MET A 493 14.87 14.47 -1.07
CA MET A 493 14.48 13.47 -0.05
C MET A 493 15.36 13.50 1.22
N ARG A 494 16.15 14.55 1.44
CA ARG A 494 16.98 14.73 2.64
C ARG A 494 16.13 15.16 3.82
N VAL A 495 16.53 14.72 5.01
CA VAL A 495 15.94 15.21 6.26
C VAL A 495 16.35 16.67 6.47
N HIS A 496 15.37 17.55 6.70
CA HIS A 496 15.62 18.99 6.85
C HIS A 496 16.66 19.29 7.94
N GLY A 497 17.59 20.15 7.60
CA GLY A 497 18.67 20.60 8.50
C GLY A 497 19.73 19.55 8.83
N LEU A 498 19.71 18.38 8.18
CA LEU A 498 20.69 17.31 8.33
C LEU A 498 21.39 16.97 7.02
N GLU A 499 22.63 16.52 7.12
CA GLU A 499 23.41 16.03 5.98
C GLU A 499 23.57 14.51 6.04
N GLY A 500 23.71 13.88 4.86
CA GLY A 500 23.99 12.45 4.75
C GLY A 500 22.86 11.53 5.22
N LEU A 501 21.63 12.04 5.30
CA LEU A 501 20.44 11.28 5.73
C LEU A 501 19.24 11.57 4.85
N ARG A 502 18.61 10.52 4.34
CA ARG A 502 17.35 10.56 3.57
C ARG A 502 16.34 9.55 4.10
N VAL A 503 15.07 9.75 3.75
CA VAL A 503 14.00 8.76 3.98
C VAL A 503 13.26 8.53 2.67
N VAL A 504 13.13 7.27 2.28
CA VAL A 504 12.45 6.87 1.05
C VAL A 504 11.59 5.63 1.33
N ASP A 505 10.36 5.84 1.76
CA ASP A 505 9.33 4.82 1.97
C ASP A 505 7.95 5.46 2.16
N ALA A 506 6.95 4.72 2.62
CA ALA A 506 5.59 5.24 2.82
C ALA A 506 5.52 6.41 3.83
N SER A 507 6.50 6.57 4.72
CA SER A 507 6.53 7.68 5.66
C SER A 507 6.72 9.03 4.99
N SER A 508 7.38 9.05 3.83
CA SER A 508 7.70 10.29 3.09
C SER A 508 6.54 10.88 2.28
N MET A 509 5.46 10.13 2.07
CA MET A 509 4.26 10.64 1.39
C MET A 509 3.68 11.86 2.15
N PRO A 510 3.28 12.95 1.46
CA PRO A 510 2.60 14.08 2.11
C PRO A 510 1.17 13.73 2.52
N TYR A 511 0.48 12.97 1.66
CA TYR A 511 -0.86 12.43 1.89
C TYR A 511 -0.93 10.98 1.41
N VAL A 512 -1.73 10.15 2.08
CA VAL A 512 -2.01 8.79 1.62
C VAL A 512 -2.74 8.85 0.27
N THR A 513 -2.35 7.98 -0.67
CA THR A 513 -2.99 7.87 -1.97
C THR A 513 -4.21 6.95 -1.91
N ASN A 514 -5.13 7.08 -2.84
CA ASN A 514 -6.25 6.17 -3.01
C ASN A 514 -5.78 4.71 -3.21
N GLY A 515 -6.48 3.77 -2.61
CA GLY A 515 -6.21 2.34 -2.76
C GLY A 515 -4.95 1.84 -2.06
N ASN A 516 -4.41 0.74 -2.57
CA ASN A 516 -3.25 0.07 -1.99
C ASN A 516 -1.96 0.85 -2.27
N ILE A 517 -1.18 1.14 -1.24
CA ILE A 517 -0.02 2.05 -1.32
C ILE A 517 1.29 1.41 -1.85
N TYR A 518 1.27 0.14 -2.27
CA TYR A 518 2.51 -0.53 -2.73
C TYR A 518 3.09 0.13 -3.99
N ALA A 519 2.28 0.36 -5.02
CA ALA A 519 2.76 1.01 -6.24
C ALA A 519 3.22 2.46 -6.02
N PRO A 520 2.49 3.32 -5.28
CA PRO A 520 2.99 4.64 -4.90
C PRO A 520 4.35 4.63 -4.20
N VAL A 521 4.58 3.70 -3.26
CA VAL A 521 5.89 3.54 -2.60
C VAL A 521 6.98 3.13 -3.57
N MET A 522 6.69 2.24 -4.53
CA MET A 522 7.66 1.81 -5.53
C MET A 522 7.98 2.94 -6.52
N MET A 523 6.98 3.71 -6.96
CA MET A 523 7.16 4.90 -7.80
C MET A 523 8.03 5.95 -7.10
N LEU A 524 7.72 6.23 -5.84
CA LEU A 524 8.49 7.15 -5.01
C LEU A 524 9.96 6.70 -4.91
N ALA A 525 10.22 5.39 -4.73
CA ALA A 525 11.58 4.85 -4.68
C ALA A 525 12.31 4.95 -6.04
N GLU A 526 11.63 4.70 -7.15
CA GLU A 526 12.20 4.87 -8.50
C GLU A 526 12.59 6.31 -8.78
N LYS A 527 11.71 7.26 -8.45
CA LYS A 527 11.98 8.69 -8.62
C LYS A 527 13.08 9.17 -7.69
N SER A 528 13.04 8.78 -6.43
CA SER A 528 14.07 9.11 -5.45
C SER A 528 15.44 8.56 -5.82
N ALA A 529 15.53 7.41 -6.51
CA ALA A 529 16.80 6.88 -6.98
C ALA A 529 17.50 7.87 -7.94
N ASP A 530 16.77 8.47 -8.88
CA ASP A 530 17.32 9.48 -9.78
C ASP A 530 17.73 10.76 -9.02
N LEU A 531 16.93 11.21 -8.05
CA LEU A 531 17.27 12.36 -7.19
C LEU A 531 18.53 12.10 -6.34
N ILE A 532 18.71 10.88 -5.83
CA ILE A 532 19.88 10.49 -5.02
C ILE A 532 21.15 10.45 -5.89
N LEU A 533 21.04 9.90 -7.09
CA LEU A 533 22.16 9.77 -8.02
C LEU A 533 22.51 11.08 -8.74
N GLY A 534 21.66 12.12 -8.62
CA GLY A 534 21.80 13.36 -9.39
C GLY A 534 21.55 13.19 -10.88
N ASN A 535 20.78 12.17 -11.25
CA ASN A 535 20.36 11.96 -12.64
C ASN A 535 19.35 13.04 -13.05
N THR A 536 19.30 13.34 -14.35
CA THR A 536 18.19 14.12 -14.89
C THR A 536 16.89 13.35 -14.69
N PRO A 537 15.88 13.92 -14.03
CA PRO A 537 14.59 13.26 -13.88
C PRO A 537 13.97 12.89 -15.22
N LEU A 538 13.19 11.82 -15.24
CA LEU A 538 12.44 11.45 -16.46
C LEU A 538 11.53 12.62 -16.86
N PRO A 539 11.39 12.89 -18.18
CA PRO A 539 10.52 13.96 -18.65
C PRO A 539 9.06 13.68 -18.24
N PRO A 540 8.27 14.72 -17.89
CA PRO A 540 6.88 14.52 -17.56
C PRO A 540 6.08 14.05 -18.77
N GLU A 541 5.12 13.16 -18.52
CA GLU A 541 4.17 12.65 -19.51
C GLU A 541 2.76 13.21 -19.22
N PRO A 542 2.36 14.32 -19.84
CA PRO A 542 1.06 14.97 -19.59
C PRO A 542 -0.07 14.27 -20.34
N VAL A 543 -0.40 13.05 -19.96
CA VAL A 543 -1.54 12.30 -20.50
C VAL A 543 -2.84 12.76 -19.84
N PRO A 544 -3.91 13.02 -20.62
CA PRO A 544 -5.21 13.32 -20.06
C PRO A 544 -5.76 12.11 -19.31
N PHE A 545 -6.38 12.34 -18.17
CA PHE A 545 -7.05 11.32 -17.36
C PHE A 545 -8.46 11.76 -16.99
N TYR A 546 -9.30 10.81 -16.63
CA TYR A 546 -10.70 11.05 -16.29
C TYR A 546 -10.83 11.96 -15.05
N ARG A 547 -11.65 13.01 -15.20
CA ARG A 547 -12.09 13.91 -14.12
C ARG A 547 -13.60 14.01 -14.17
N HIS A 548 -14.26 13.69 -13.08
CA HIS A 548 -15.72 13.82 -13.01
C HIS A 548 -16.17 15.26 -13.33
N GLY A 549 -17.20 15.40 -14.16
CA GLY A 549 -17.78 16.72 -14.52
C GLY A 549 -16.95 17.57 -15.49
N SER A 550 -15.80 17.08 -16.00
CA SER A 550 -14.94 17.87 -16.90
C SER A 550 -15.40 17.92 -18.35
N GLY A 551 -16.35 17.07 -18.76
CA GLY A 551 -16.79 16.97 -20.16
C GLY A 551 -15.73 16.51 -21.16
N ILE A 552 -14.53 16.12 -20.70
CA ILE A 552 -13.44 15.64 -21.58
C ILE A 552 -13.72 14.19 -21.95
N PRO A 553 -13.92 13.87 -23.25
CA PRO A 553 -14.09 12.49 -23.71
C PRO A 553 -12.80 11.67 -23.47
N GLY A 554 -12.97 10.40 -23.11
CA GLY A 554 -11.84 9.47 -23.03
C GLY A 554 -11.21 9.18 -24.40
N PRO A 555 -9.98 8.66 -24.44
CA PRO A 555 -9.36 8.22 -25.68
C PRO A 555 -10.24 7.12 -26.32
N GLY A 556 -10.83 7.42 -27.51
CA GLY A 556 -11.71 6.53 -28.25
C GLY A 556 -13.21 6.81 -28.11
N GLY A 557 -13.66 7.76 -27.26
CA GLY A 557 -15.05 8.17 -27.15
C GLY A 557 -15.38 9.32 -28.12
N SER A 558 -16.25 9.09 -29.11
CA SER A 558 -16.94 10.19 -29.80
C SER A 558 -17.75 10.96 -28.77
N GLY A 559 -17.49 12.26 -28.63
CA GLY A 559 -18.27 13.16 -27.77
C GLY A 559 -19.76 13.09 -28.09
N PRO A 560 -20.65 13.54 -27.15
CA PRO A 560 -22.07 13.61 -27.41
C PRO A 560 -22.30 14.45 -28.67
N GLY A 561 -22.91 13.82 -29.70
CA GLY A 561 -23.16 14.46 -30.99
C GLY A 561 -23.90 15.78 -30.76
N GLU A 562 -23.32 16.85 -31.25
CA GLU A 562 -24.04 18.11 -31.45
C GLU A 562 -25.31 17.82 -32.28
N SER A 563 -26.46 17.89 -31.63
CA SER A 563 -27.74 17.95 -32.33
C SER A 563 -27.77 19.27 -33.10
N GLY A 564 -27.42 19.24 -34.36
CA GLY A 564 -27.56 20.35 -35.28
C GLY A 564 -29.04 20.81 -35.37
N PRO A 565 -29.31 22.11 -35.56
CA PRO A 565 -30.65 22.63 -35.62
C PRO A 565 -31.37 22.10 -36.86
N GLY A 566 -32.60 21.61 -36.63
CA GLY A 566 -33.48 21.04 -37.65
C GLY A 566 -33.69 21.97 -38.85
N GLY A 567 -33.34 21.47 -40.05
CA GLY A 567 -33.76 22.04 -41.32
C GLY A 567 -35.24 21.72 -41.57
N GLN A 568 -36.05 22.76 -41.77
CA GLN A 568 -37.40 22.64 -42.29
C GLN A 568 -37.40 22.11 -43.73
N PRO A 569 -38.38 21.30 -44.16
CA PRO A 569 -38.54 20.89 -45.56
C PRO A 569 -39.11 22.07 -46.39
N PRO A 570 -38.70 22.23 -47.65
CA PRO A 570 -39.30 23.21 -48.56
C PRO A 570 -40.68 22.79 -49.07
N PRO A 571 -41.45 23.71 -49.67
CA PRO A 571 -42.92 23.66 -49.84
C PRO A 571 -43.44 22.61 -50.81
#